data_bed91f98b716d57a4342808bc42c5f2e
#
_entry.id   bed91f98b716d57a4342808bc42c5f2e
#
_cell.length_a   1.000
_cell.length_b   1.000
_cell.length_c   1.000
_cell.angle_alpha   90.00
_cell.angle_beta   90.00
_cell.angle_gamma   90.00
#
_symmetry.space_group_name_H-M   'P 1'
#
loop_
_entity.id
_entity.type
_entity.pdbx_description
1 polymer ?
#
loop_
_entity_poly.entity_id
_entity_poly.type
_entity_poly.pdbx_seq_one_letter_code
_entity_poly.pdbx_strand_id
1 'polypeptide(L)'
;MNKKLKLILFLFLLVISSSTFTSTLTTKRMRANSIRINALEINKMEALKEEPPEEMTIVLDDRALNFDFDKSVVKPQYNEMLTNLKDFITKNDYEVTIVGHTDYIASNEYNMGLSKRRAEAVKAKLIELGLDPSRIVGIVPRGEEEPIADNATTEGRAKNRRVEFKLVKRGSNGEVNSEASRVIDVKKENKAEE
;
A
#
# COMPACT_ATOMS: atom_id res chain seq x y z
N MET A 1 -52.94 26.44 -2.35
CA MET A 1 -51.77 25.77 -1.77
C MET A 1 -51.06 26.73 -0.79
N ASN A 2 -51.00 26.34 0.47
CA ASN A 2 -50.67 27.26 1.61
C ASN A 2 -49.18 27.64 1.56
N LYS A 3 -48.85 28.92 1.76
CA LYS A 3 -47.46 29.45 1.72
C LYS A 3 -46.49 28.68 2.63
N LYS A 4 -46.98 28.15 3.77
CA LYS A 4 -46.20 27.28 4.69
C LYS A 4 -45.84 25.93 4.06
N LEU A 5 -46.71 25.35 3.23
CA LEU A 5 -46.46 24.07 2.57
C LEU A 5 -45.42 24.23 1.45
N LYS A 6 -45.40 25.33 0.72
CA LYS A 6 -44.35 25.63 -0.28
C LYS A 6 -42.98 25.84 0.37
N LEU A 7 -42.90 26.43 1.55
CA LEU A 7 -41.65 26.64 2.27
C LEU A 7 -41.08 25.29 2.78
N ILE A 8 -41.92 24.42 3.29
CA ILE A 8 -41.51 23.07 3.76
C ILE A 8 -41.04 22.22 2.59
N LEU A 9 -41.72 22.27 1.44
CA LEU A 9 -41.31 21.55 0.23
C LEU A 9 -39.95 22.05 -0.31
N PHE A 10 -39.71 23.37 -0.23
CA PHE A 10 -38.47 24.00 -0.66
C PHE A 10 -37.30 23.64 0.26
N LEU A 11 -37.51 23.58 1.57
CA LEU A 11 -36.51 23.12 2.55
C LEU A 11 -36.21 21.64 2.42
N PHE A 12 -37.20 20.80 2.07
CA PHE A 12 -36.99 19.37 1.84
C PHE A 12 -36.18 19.09 0.56
N LEU A 13 -36.38 19.88 -0.50
CA LEU A 13 -35.57 19.80 -1.72
C LEU A 13 -34.13 20.25 -1.54
N LEU A 14 -33.87 21.21 -0.63
CA LEU A 14 -32.51 21.68 -0.30
C LEU A 14 -31.71 20.64 0.51
N VAL A 15 -32.37 19.86 1.37
CA VAL A 15 -31.74 18.81 2.17
C VAL A 15 -31.38 17.59 1.33
N ILE A 16 -32.18 17.25 0.28
CA ILE A 16 -31.89 16.13 -0.62
C ILE A 16 -30.73 16.45 -1.57
N SER A 17 -30.53 17.73 -1.95
CA SER A 17 -29.44 18.12 -2.85
C SER A 17 -28.07 18.15 -2.18
N SER A 18 -28.00 18.31 -0.85
CA SER A 18 -26.74 18.35 -0.11
C SER A 18 -26.18 16.97 0.24
N SER A 19 -27.04 15.94 0.36
CA SER A 19 -26.58 14.59 0.71
C SER A 19 -26.06 13.79 -0.50
N THR A 20 -26.47 14.10 -1.73
CA THR A 20 -25.97 13.44 -2.94
C THR A 20 -24.67 14.06 -3.46
N PHE A 21 -24.37 15.32 -3.11
CA PHE A 21 -23.17 16.00 -3.57
C PHE A 21 -21.90 15.57 -2.79
N THR A 22 -22.03 15.20 -1.53
CA THR A 22 -20.90 14.76 -0.70
C THR A 22 -20.46 13.32 -1.04
N SER A 23 -21.39 12.43 -1.40
CA SER A 23 -21.06 11.03 -1.73
C SER A 23 -20.30 10.91 -3.06
N THR A 24 -20.67 11.69 -4.08
CA THR A 24 -20.00 11.63 -5.40
C THR A 24 -18.61 12.25 -5.40
N LEU A 25 -18.35 13.26 -4.57
CA LEU A 25 -17.01 13.85 -4.44
C LEU A 25 -16.04 12.92 -3.69
N THR A 26 -16.52 12.22 -2.67
CA THR A 26 -15.71 11.26 -1.91
C THR A 26 -15.31 10.07 -2.78
N THR A 27 -16.25 9.50 -3.55
CA THR A 27 -15.99 8.36 -4.43
C THR A 27 -15.07 8.72 -5.61
N LYS A 28 -15.20 9.94 -6.17
CA LYS A 28 -14.36 10.40 -7.28
C LYS A 28 -12.93 10.75 -6.83
N ARG A 29 -12.76 11.19 -5.57
CA ARG A 29 -11.45 11.49 -4.97
C ARG A 29 -10.73 10.21 -4.55
N MET A 30 -11.45 9.16 -4.17
CA MET A 30 -10.89 7.84 -3.83
C MET A 30 -10.37 7.07 -5.05
N ARG A 31 -10.93 7.29 -6.26
CA ARG A 31 -10.45 6.66 -7.51
C ARG A 31 -9.16 7.26 -8.06
N ALA A 32 -8.78 8.46 -7.63
CA ALA A 32 -7.63 9.18 -8.19
C ALA A 32 -6.36 9.13 -7.33
N ASN A 33 -6.43 8.65 -6.07
CA ASN A 33 -5.29 8.59 -5.17
C ASN A 33 -5.24 7.21 -4.51
N SER A 34 -4.15 6.48 -4.71
CA SER A 34 -3.83 5.31 -3.87
C SER A 34 -3.86 5.75 -2.40
N ILE A 35 -4.76 5.15 -1.62
CA ILE A 35 -4.88 5.47 -0.19
C ILE A 35 -3.67 4.86 0.50
N ARG A 36 -2.80 5.70 1.06
CA ARG A 36 -1.73 5.25 1.94
C ARG A 36 -2.27 5.17 3.36
N ILE A 37 -2.31 3.99 3.90
CA ILE A 37 -2.68 3.75 5.30
C ILE A 37 -1.52 3.11 6.05
N ASN A 38 -1.45 3.39 7.34
CA ASN A 38 -0.54 2.69 8.24
C ASN A 38 -1.17 1.34 8.64
N ALA A 39 -0.35 0.30 8.86
CA ALA A 39 -0.80 -1.02 9.27
C ALA A 39 -1.71 -1.02 10.52
N LEU A 40 -1.55 -0.04 11.41
CA LEU A 40 -2.41 0.15 12.59
C LEU A 40 -3.84 0.62 12.24
N GLU A 41 -4.06 1.10 11.01
CA GLU A 41 -5.36 1.59 10.54
C GLU A 41 -6.19 0.52 9.81
N ILE A 42 -5.59 -0.65 9.49
CA ILE A 42 -6.30 -1.75 8.81
C ILE A 42 -7.52 -2.17 9.63
N ASN A 43 -7.37 -2.35 10.93
CA ASN A 43 -8.47 -2.74 11.83
C ASN A 43 -9.55 -1.64 11.93
N LYS A 44 -9.18 -0.37 11.72
CA LYS A 44 -10.10 0.76 11.74
C LYS A 44 -10.99 0.80 10.50
N MET A 45 -10.47 0.42 9.33
CA MET A 45 -11.27 0.32 8.10
C MET A 45 -12.36 -0.74 8.20
N GLU A 46 -12.07 -1.90 8.83
CA GLU A 46 -13.07 -2.93 9.08
C GLU A 46 -14.20 -2.46 10.01
N ALA A 47 -13.87 -1.58 10.99
CA ALA A 47 -14.85 -1.03 11.92
C ALA A 47 -15.80 -0.01 11.25
N LEU A 48 -15.39 0.65 10.17
CA LEU A 48 -16.18 1.65 9.45
C LEU A 48 -17.20 1.03 8.47
N LYS A 49 -17.19 -0.28 8.24
CA LYS A 49 -18.04 -1.00 7.26
C LYS A 49 -18.00 -0.40 5.85
N GLU A 50 -16.95 0.32 5.51
CA GLU A 50 -16.72 0.83 4.16
C GLU A 50 -16.13 -0.27 3.29
N GLU A 51 -16.58 -0.38 2.04
CA GLU A 51 -15.95 -1.29 1.09
C GLU A 51 -14.50 -0.84 0.83
N PRO A 52 -13.51 -1.74 0.96
CA PRO A 52 -12.13 -1.39 0.68
C PRO A 52 -11.97 -0.96 -0.78
N PRO A 53 -11.11 0.05 -1.05
CA PRO A 53 -10.91 0.60 -2.39
C PRO A 53 -10.32 -0.44 -3.36
N GLU A 54 -10.48 -0.23 -4.66
CA GLU A 54 -9.90 -1.09 -5.71
C GLU A 54 -8.37 -1.19 -5.62
N GLU A 55 -7.72 -0.08 -5.24
CA GLU A 55 -6.27 0.02 -5.07
C GLU A 55 -5.93 0.74 -3.77
N MET A 56 -4.92 0.24 -3.06
CA MET A 56 -4.43 0.88 -1.86
C MET A 56 -2.96 0.52 -1.59
N THR A 57 -2.27 1.38 -0.82
CA THR A 57 -0.91 1.10 -0.35
C THR A 57 -0.89 1.08 1.18
N ILE A 58 -0.44 -0.03 1.75
CA ILE A 58 -0.18 -0.18 3.19
C ILE A 58 1.32 0.01 3.42
N VAL A 59 1.67 0.89 4.35
CA VAL A 59 3.06 1.26 4.64
C VAL A 59 3.44 0.72 6.03
N LEU A 60 4.50 -0.08 6.10
CA LEU A 60 5.14 -0.51 7.34
C LEU A 60 6.51 0.18 7.46
N ASP A 61 6.57 1.28 8.21
CA ASP A 61 7.82 1.95 8.55
C ASP A 61 8.58 1.21 9.68
N ASP A 62 9.77 1.69 10.04
CA ASP A 62 10.65 1.08 11.05
C ASP A 62 10.00 0.99 12.46
N ARG A 63 8.91 1.71 12.73
CA ARG A 63 8.13 1.63 13.97
C ARG A 63 7.14 0.46 13.94
N ALA A 64 6.62 0.14 12.76
CA ALA A 64 5.67 -0.93 12.56
C ALA A 64 6.36 -2.27 12.26
N LEU A 65 7.44 -2.25 11.47
CA LEU A 65 8.24 -3.43 11.13
C LEU A 65 9.71 -3.03 10.97
N ASN A 66 10.53 -3.27 11.99
CA ASN A 66 11.95 -2.99 11.90
C ASN A 66 12.80 -4.26 11.71
N PHE A 67 13.90 -4.07 11.00
CA PHE A 67 14.95 -5.06 10.88
C PHE A 67 16.16 -4.63 11.73
N ASP A 68 16.89 -5.59 12.28
CA ASP A 68 18.18 -5.30 12.89
C ASP A 68 19.14 -4.71 11.85
N PHE A 69 20.17 -4.04 12.33
CA PHE A 69 21.18 -3.47 11.46
C PHE A 69 21.75 -4.56 10.54
N ASP A 70 21.78 -4.27 9.25
CA ASP A 70 22.24 -5.17 8.17
C ASP A 70 21.53 -6.54 8.11
N LYS A 71 20.31 -6.66 8.69
CA LYS A 71 19.53 -7.90 8.64
C LYS A 71 18.24 -7.71 7.85
N SER A 72 17.76 -8.85 7.34
CA SER A 72 16.49 -8.98 6.64
C SER A 72 15.57 -10.04 7.26
N VAL A 73 15.84 -10.46 8.51
CA VAL A 73 15.00 -11.44 9.21
C VAL A 73 13.82 -10.75 9.85
N VAL A 74 12.59 -11.20 9.53
CA VAL A 74 11.37 -10.72 10.17
C VAL A 74 11.26 -11.35 11.56
N LYS A 75 11.17 -10.49 12.60
CA LYS A 75 11.12 -10.94 13.98
C LYS A 75 9.73 -11.51 14.32
N PRO A 76 9.64 -12.52 15.22
CA PRO A 76 8.36 -13.16 15.59
C PRO A 76 7.31 -12.20 16.15
N GLN A 77 7.73 -11.10 16.77
CA GLN A 77 6.82 -10.08 17.32
C GLN A 77 5.90 -9.44 16.26
N TYR A 78 6.24 -9.54 14.97
CA TYR A 78 5.45 -9.00 13.87
C TYR A 78 4.46 -10.02 13.28
N ASN A 79 4.43 -11.25 13.79
CA ASN A 79 3.57 -12.31 13.24
C ASN A 79 2.10 -11.94 13.28
N GLU A 80 1.60 -11.38 14.41
CA GLU A 80 0.19 -10.98 14.54
C GLU A 80 -0.19 -9.90 13.51
N MET A 81 0.62 -8.86 13.39
CA MET A 81 0.39 -7.79 12.41
C MET A 81 0.40 -8.30 10.97
N LEU A 82 1.37 -9.17 10.62
CA LEU A 82 1.44 -9.76 9.27
C LEU A 82 0.31 -10.77 9.03
N THR A 83 -0.19 -11.44 10.08
CA THR A 83 -1.38 -12.30 9.99
C THR A 83 -2.60 -11.46 9.67
N ASN A 84 -2.81 -10.34 10.36
CA ASN A 84 -3.92 -9.42 10.10
C ASN A 84 -3.85 -8.85 8.66
N LEU A 85 -2.64 -8.49 8.18
CA LEU A 85 -2.43 -8.06 6.80
C LEU A 85 -2.78 -9.17 5.80
N LYS A 86 -2.32 -10.41 6.04
CA LYS A 86 -2.65 -11.58 5.22
C LYS A 86 -4.15 -11.83 5.18
N ASP A 87 -4.84 -11.76 6.33
CA ASP A 87 -6.29 -11.95 6.42
C ASP A 87 -7.03 -10.87 5.64
N PHE A 88 -6.59 -9.60 5.77
CA PHE A 88 -7.14 -8.49 5.01
C PHE A 88 -6.99 -8.68 3.49
N ILE A 89 -5.80 -9.07 3.01
CA ILE A 89 -5.53 -9.36 1.59
C ILE A 89 -6.45 -10.48 1.09
N THR A 90 -6.58 -11.56 1.86
CA THR A 90 -7.37 -12.74 1.47
C THR A 90 -8.87 -12.43 1.45
N LYS A 91 -9.39 -11.80 2.52
CA LYS A 91 -10.81 -11.49 2.70
C LYS A 91 -11.34 -10.54 1.63
N ASN A 92 -10.53 -9.57 1.22
CA ASN A 92 -10.92 -8.53 0.26
C ASN A 92 -10.46 -8.81 -1.18
N ASP A 93 -9.96 -10.00 -1.43
CA ASP A 93 -9.52 -10.51 -2.74
C ASP A 93 -8.47 -9.64 -3.44
N TYR A 94 -7.45 -9.19 -2.69
CA TYR A 94 -6.34 -8.43 -3.24
C TYR A 94 -5.21 -9.31 -3.79
N GLU A 95 -4.55 -8.78 -4.80
CA GLU A 95 -3.18 -9.11 -5.20
C GLU A 95 -2.23 -8.07 -4.60
N VAL A 96 -0.98 -8.46 -4.32
CA VAL A 96 -0.02 -7.62 -3.63
C VAL A 96 1.32 -7.57 -4.34
N THR A 97 1.84 -6.34 -4.51
CA THR A 97 3.25 -6.09 -4.84
C THR A 97 3.94 -5.55 -3.58
N ILE A 98 5.06 -6.17 -3.21
CA ILE A 98 5.85 -5.78 -2.02
C ILE A 98 7.02 -4.92 -2.47
N VAL A 99 7.09 -3.68 -1.96
CA VAL A 99 8.12 -2.69 -2.31
C VAL A 99 9.02 -2.46 -1.09
N GLY A 100 10.32 -2.66 -1.25
CA GLY A 100 11.29 -2.43 -0.18
C GLY A 100 12.03 -1.12 -0.35
N HIS A 101 12.25 -0.39 0.76
CA HIS A 101 12.97 0.87 0.80
C HIS A 101 14.02 0.87 1.92
N THR A 102 15.04 1.73 1.75
CA THR A 102 16.07 2.02 2.76
C THR A 102 16.13 3.52 3.03
N ASP A 103 16.91 3.91 4.03
CA ASP A 103 17.44 5.27 4.11
C ASP A 103 18.65 5.43 3.16
N TYR A 104 19.27 6.63 3.16
CA TYR A 104 20.38 6.98 2.26
C TYR A 104 21.76 6.50 2.76
N ILE A 105 21.83 5.86 3.93
CA ILE A 105 23.10 5.42 4.51
C ILE A 105 23.55 4.14 3.79
N ALA A 106 24.65 4.18 3.10
CA ALA A 106 25.36 3.20 2.30
C ALA A 106 25.32 3.54 0.79
N SER A 107 25.92 2.68 -0.06
CA SER A 107 25.84 2.88 -1.50
C SER A 107 24.47 2.52 -2.04
N ASN A 108 24.06 3.15 -3.15
CA ASN A 108 22.78 2.83 -3.82
C ASN A 108 22.68 1.33 -4.17
N GLU A 109 23.76 0.74 -4.70
CA GLU A 109 23.81 -0.69 -5.03
C GLU A 109 23.56 -1.58 -3.80
N TYR A 110 24.21 -1.25 -2.67
CA TYR A 110 23.98 -1.95 -1.41
C TYR A 110 22.54 -1.80 -0.93
N ASN A 111 22.00 -0.58 -0.94
CA ASN A 111 20.64 -0.25 -0.52
C ASN A 111 19.59 -0.94 -1.41
N MET A 112 19.84 -1.04 -2.71
CA MET A 112 19.02 -1.79 -3.64
C MET A 112 18.98 -3.29 -3.27
N GLY A 113 20.14 -3.88 -2.99
CA GLY A 113 20.25 -5.27 -2.53
C GLY A 113 19.58 -5.50 -1.16
N LEU A 114 19.75 -4.59 -0.20
CA LEU A 114 19.14 -4.68 1.13
C LEU A 114 17.62 -4.58 1.07
N SER A 115 17.10 -3.63 0.31
CA SER A 115 15.65 -3.45 0.12
C SER A 115 15.01 -4.69 -0.51
N LYS A 116 15.68 -5.33 -1.48
CA LYS A 116 15.25 -6.60 -2.07
C LYS A 116 15.17 -7.72 -1.03
N ARG A 117 16.25 -7.95 -0.28
CA ARG A 117 16.29 -9.00 0.75
C ARG A 117 15.21 -8.83 1.80
N ARG A 118 14.91 -7.57 2.22
CA ARG A 118 13.86 -7.27 3.19
C ARG A 118 12.46 -7.57 2.63
N ALA A 119 12.18 -7.17 1.40
CA ALA A 119 10.90 -7.47 0.75
C ALA A 119 10.70 -8.99 0.54
N GLU A 120 11.76 -9.71 0.17
CA GLU A 120 11.74 -11.18 0.05
C GLU A 120 11.49 -11.88 1.40
N ALA A 121 12.09 -11.38 2.49
CA ALA A 121 11.87 -11.93 3.82
C ALA A 121 10.41 -11.72 4.30
N VAL A 122 9.82 -10.57 4.01
CA VAL A 122 8.41 -10.31 4.30
C VAL A 122 7.50 -11.19 3.44
N LYS A 123 7.79 -11.36 2.15
CA LYS A 123 7.09 -12.31 1.27
C LYS A 123 7.11 -13.72 1.87
N ALA A 124 8.31 -14.22 2.22
CA ALA A 124 8.46 -15.55 2.79
C ALA A 124 7.64 -15.70 4.09
N LYS A 125 7.62 -14.66 4.93
CA LYS A 125 6.86 -14.67 6.18
C LYS A 125 5.35 -14.67 5.95
N LEU A 126 4.84 -13.90 4.99
CA LEU A 126 3.40 -13.93 4.64
C LEU A 126 2.96 -15.29 4.12
N ILE A 127 3.80 -15.96 3.31
CA ILE A 127 3.53 -17.33 2.83
C ILE A 127 3.56 -18.32 4.00
N GLU A 128 4.54 -18.22 4.91
CA GLU A 128 4.61 -19.03 6.13
C GLU A 128 3.36 -18.88 7.00
N LEU A 129 2.80 -17.67 7.07
CA LEU A 129 1.55 -17.36 7.78
C LEU A 129 0.28 -17.77 7.00
N GLY A 130 0.43 -18.37 5.81
CA GLY A 130 -0.66 -18.95 5.03
C GLY A 130 -1.24 -18.05 3.95
N LEU A 131 -0.53 -16.98 3.50
CA LEU A 131 -0.92 -16.26 2.31
C LEU A 131 -0.66 -17.13 1.08
N ASP A 132 -1.66 -17.27 0.19
CA ASP A 132 -1.49 -17.93 -1.10
C ASP A 132 -0.40 -17.22 -1.92
N PRO A 133 0.68 -17.92 -2.32
CA PRO A 133 1.77 -17.35 -3.12
C PRO A 133 1.30 -16.69 -4.42
N SER A 134 0.19 -17.16 -5.02
CA SER A 134 -0.38 -16.60 -6.25
C SER A 134 -0.90 -15.16 -6.08
N ARG A 135 -1.14 -14.73 -4.83
CA ARG A 135 -1.54 -13.36 -4.52
C ARG A 135 -0.37 -12.38 -4.53
N ILE A 136 0.88 -12.88 -4.48
CA ILE A 136 2.06 -12.01 -4.50
C ILE A 136 2.56 -11.90 -5.94
N VAL A 137 2.16 -10.83 -6.60
CA VAL A 137 2.43 -10.60 -8.04
C VAL A 137 3.79 -9.97 -8.32
N GLY A 138 4.45 -9.38 -7.29
CA GLY A 138 5.77 -8.80 -7.50
C GLY A 138 6.53 -8.44 -6.23
N ILE A 139 7.86 -8.30 -6.40
CA ILE A 139 8.78 -7.68 -5.44
C ILE A 139 9.52 -6.57 -6.17
N VAL A 140 9.48 -5.36 -5.63
CA VAL A 140 10.13 -4.19 -6.23
C VAL A 140 11.12 -3.61 -5.22
N PRO A 141 12.43 -3.80 -5.41
CA PRO A 141 13.42 -3.07 -4.64
C PRO A 141 13.49 -1.61 -5.13
N ARG A 142 13.51 -0.67 -4.19
CA ARG A 142 13.67 0.77 -4.47
C ARG A 142 14.90 1.36 -3.77
N GLY A 143 15.52 0.63 -2.84
CA GLY A 143 16.64 1.17 -2.08
C GLY A 143 16.29 2.53 -1.47
N GLU A 144 17.12 3.52 -1.70
CA GLU A 144 16.97 4.90 -1.23
C GLU A 144 16.31 5.86 -2.22
N GLU A 145 15.90 5.38 -3.42
CA GLU A 145 15.49 6.21 -4.55
C GLU A 145 14.16 6.98 -4.33
N GLU A 146 13.30 6.47 -3.45
CA GLU A 146 11.98 7.06 -3.19
C GLU A 146 11.81 7.43 -1.70
N PRO A 147 12.51 8.45 -1.19
CA PRO A 147 12.35 8.88 0.20
C PRO A 147 10.99 9.55 0.42
N ILE A 148 10.34 9.27 1.57
CA ILE A 148 9.08 9.92 2.00
C ILE A 148 9.30 10.95 3.11
N ALA A 149 10.51 11.05 3.65
CA ALA A 149 10.89 11.96 4.72
C ALA A 149 12.35 12.40 4.57
N ASP A 150 12.71 13.45 5.29
CA ASP A 150 14.06 14.00 5.26
C ASP A 150 15.11 13.02 5.82
N ASN A 151 16.03 12.58 4.97
CA ASN A 151 17.13 11.68 5.35
C ASN A 151 18.15 12.31 6.31
N ALA A 152 18.20 13.63 6.45
CA ALA A 152 19.10 14.30 7.39
C ALA A 152 18.73 14.01 8.85
N THR A 153 17.45 13.76 9.14
CA THR A 153 16.95 13.48 10.48
C THR A 153 16.89 11.99 10.77
N THR A 154 17.06 11.60 12.03
CA THR A 154 16.91 10.20 12.46
C THR A 154 15.49 9.68 12.26
N GLU A 155 14.50 10.52 12.55
CA GLU A 155 13.07 10.23 12.40
C GLU A 155 12.70 10.07 10.92
N GLY A 156 13.27 10.90 10.06
CA GLY A 156 13.05 10.80 8.61
C GLY A 156 13.64 9.53 8.02
N ARG A 157 14.88 9.17 8.43
CA ARG A 157 15.49 7.89 8.03
C ARG A 157 14.66 6.70 8.49
N ALA A 158 14.13 6.71 9.71
CA ALA A 158 13.26 5.65 10.21
C ALA A 158 12.00 5.48 9.36
N LYS A 159 11.40 6.57 8.87
CA LYS A 159 10.27 6.52 7.93
C LYS A 159 10.68 6.00 6.55
N ASN A 160 11.88 6.31 6.09
CA ASN A 160 12.38 5.86 4.80
C ASN A 160 12.70 4.35 4.80
N ARG A 161 13.19 3.79 5.94
CA ARG A 161 13.35 2.34 6.13
C ARG A 161 11.99 1.68 6.28
N ARG A 162 11.32 1.35 5.18
CA ARG A 162 9.96 0.83 5.17
C ARG A 162 9.74 -0.27 4.13
N VAL A 163 8.67 -0.99 4.32
CA VAL A 163 8.11 -1.89 3.31
C VAL A 163 6.70 -1.40 2.97
N GLU A 164 6.40 -1.27 1.69
CA GLU A 164 5.07 -0.93 1.20
C GLU A 164 4.44 -2.16 0.56
N PHE A 165 3.11 -2.30 0.74
CA PHE A 165 2.28 -3.31 0.10
C PHE A 165 1.31 -2.59 -0.82
N LYS A 166 1.54 -2.65 -2.11
CA LYS A 166 0.62 -2.14 -3.12
C LYS A 166 -0.41 -3.22 -3.40
N LEU A 167 -1.65 -2.97 -3.00
CA LEU A 167 -2.78 -3.89 -3.10
C LEU A 167 -3.68 -3.46 -4.25
N VAL A 168 -4.03 -4.41 -5.12
CA VAL A 168 -4.98 -4.23 -6.22
C VAL A 168 -6.00 -5.36 -6.14
N LYS A 169 -7.31 -5.05 -6.16
CA LYS A 169 -8.34 -6.09 -6.16
C LYS A 169 -8.24 -6.97 -7.40
N ARG A 170 -8.33 -8.27 -7.20
CA ARG A 170 -8.31 -9.25 -8.27
C ARG A 170 -9.55 -9.06 -9.15
N GLY A 171 -9.35 -8.96 -10.47
CA GLY A 171 -10.44 -8.76 -11.43
C GLY A 171 -10.88 -7.30 -11.60
N SER A 172 -10.36 -6.33 -10.85
CA SER A 172 -10.43 -4.95 -11.27
C SER A 172 -9.52 -4.82 -12.50
N ASN A 173 -10.09 -4.44 -13.67
CA ASN A 173 -9.31 -4.11 -14.86
C ASN A 173 -8.56 -2.77 -14.66
N GLY A 174 -7.96 -2.59 -13.49
CA GLY A 174 -6.93 -1.60 -13.29
C GLY A 174 -5.80 -1.97 -14.23
N GLU A 175 -5.48 -1.10 -15.17
CA GLU A 175 -4.23 -1.16 -15.91
C GLU A 175 -3.12 -1.31 -14.85
N VAL A 176 -2.72 -2.56 -14.61
CA VAL A 176 -1.55 -2.87 -13.82
C VAL A 176 -0.44 -2.12 -14.51
N ASN A 177 -0.04 -1.03 -13.91
CA ASN A 177 0.91 -0.10 -14.47
C ASN A 177 2.13 -0.90 -14.89
N SER A 178 2.30 -1.10 -16.18
CA SER A 178 3.29 -1.94 -16.84
C SER A 178 4.74 -1.50 -16.58
N GLU A 179 4.96 -0.53 -15.69
CA GLU A 179 6.29 -0.07 -15.30
C GLU A 179 7.09 -1.14 -14.55
N ALA A 180 6.45 -1.92 -13.67
CA ALA A 180 7.15 -3.00 -12.97
C ALA A 180 7.57 -4.14 -13.93
N SER A 181 6.77 -4.40 -14.98
CA SER A 181 7.11 -5.41 -16.00
C SER A 181 8.16 -4.88 -17.00
N ARG A 182 8.15 -3.59 -17.32
CA ARG A 182 9.13 -2.99 -18.25
C ARG A 182 10.55 -2.93 -17.72
N VAL A 183 10.72 -2.80 -16.38
CA VAL A 183 12.07 -2.78 -15.75
C VAL A 183 12.75 -4.16 -15.82
N ILE A 184 11.99 -5.24 -15.91
CA ILE A 184 12.54 -6.60 -16.02
C ILE A 184 12.94 -6.91 -17.47
N ASP A 185 12.19 -6.43 -18.46
CA ASP A 185 12.47 -6.73 -19.88
C ASP A 185 13.64 -5.91 -20.45
N VAL A 186 13.81 -4.63 -20.06
CA VAL A 186 14.94 -3.80 -20.53
C VAL A 186 16.30 -4.34 -20.10
N LYS A 187 16.39 -5.10 -18.98
CA LYS A 187 17.65 -5.75 -18.58
C LYS A 187 17.96 -7.06 -19.32
N LYS A 188 17.00 -7.65 -20.02
CA LYS A 188 17.24 -8.85 -20.84
C LYS A 188 17.74 -8.51 -22.26
N GLU A 189 17.28 -7.42 -22.84
CA GLU A 189 17.70 -7.00 -24.19
C GLU A 189 19.14 -6.47 -24.23
N ASN A 190 19.61 -5.79 -23.17
CA ASN A 190 20.98 -5.25 -23.13
C ASN A 190 22.07 -6.30 -22.82
N LYS A 191 21.73 -7.59 -22.68
CA LYS A 191 22.70 -8.68 -22.45
C LYS A 191 22.88 -9.60 -23.63
N ALA A 192 22.23 -9.32 -24.76
CA ALA A 192 22.30 -10.09 -26.01
C ALA A 192 23.16 -9.44 -27.09
N GLU A 193 23.76 -8.26 -26.82
CA GLU A 193 24.60 -7.52 -27.79
C GLU A 193 26.04 -7.25 -27.30
N GLU A 194 26.59 -8.10 -26.39
CA GLU A 194 28.04 -8.13 -26.12
C GLU A 194 28.63 -9.51 -26.40
#